data_9704e7518a0bd0fb4383f4110078bd28
#
_entry.id   9704e7518a0bd0fb4383f4110078bd28
#
_cell.length_a   1.000
_cell.length_b   1.000
_cell.length_c   1.000
_cell.angle_alpha   90.00
_cell.angle_beta   90.00
_cell.angle_gamma   90.00
#
_symmetry.space_group_name_H-M   'P 1'
#
loop_
_entity.id
_entity.type
_entity.pdbx_description
1 polymer ?
#
loop_
_entity_poly.entity_id
_entity_poly.type
_entity_poly.pdbx_seq_one_letter_code
_entity_poly.pdbx_strand_id
1 'polypeptide(L)'
;MRISEVSRRSGISATALRYYESIGLVTPHRSSNGYRDYDAATLHRLDLIEANKELGLPLADISRHLASLEVDSCTDVREQLRPLLAERVRQIDEKRARLDELRARIDAADRNLGQCPDRDERCSTECLRRVYP
;
A
#
# COMPACT_ATOMS: atom_id res chain seq x y z
N MET A 1 -25.37 -10.80 7.38
CA MET A 1 -25.06 -9.54 8.12
C MET A 1 -25.36 -8.34 7.24
N ARG A 2 -25.81 -7.27 7.85
CA ARG A 2 -25.96 -5.98 7.19
C ARG A 2 -24.61 -5.26 7.05
N ILE A 3 -24.49 -4.31 6.11
CA ILE A 3 -23.25 -3.56 5.87
C ILE A 3 -22.72 -2.85 7.12
N SER A 4 -23.60 -2.34 7.98
CA SER A 4 -23.22 -1.70 9.24
C SER A 4 -22.54 -2.67 10.22
N GLU A 5 -22.99 -3.91 10.25
CA GLU A 5 -22.38 -4.94 11.08
C GLU A 5 -21.03 -5.39 10.50
N VAL A 6 -20.96 -5.59 9.19
CA VAL A 6 -19.68 -5.90 8.51
C VAL A 6 -18.67 -4.80 8.77
N SER A 7 -19.08 -3.53 8.62
CA SER A 7 -18.21 -2.38 8.90
C SER A 7 -17.69 -2.37 10.34
N ARG A 8 -18.58 -2.62 11.30
CA ARG A 8 -18.21 -2.67 12.73
C ARG A 8 -17.23 -3.81 13.02
N ARG A 9 -17.44 -5.00 12.44
CA ARG A 9 -16.63 -6.20 12.69
C ARG A 9 -15.29 -6.20 11.98
N SER A 10 -15.25 -5.66 10.76
CA SER A 10 -14.01 -5.58 9.95
C SER A 10 -13.19 -4.33 10.21
N GLY A 11 -13.78 -3.29 10.79
CA GLY A 11 -13.14 -1.97 10.90
C GLY A 11 -13.10 -1.17 9.59
N ILE A 12 -13.68 -1.70 8.50
CA ILE A 12 -13.70 -1.06 7.19
C ILE A 12 -14.96 -0.20 7.09
N SER A 13 -14.82 1.04 6.60
CA SER A 13 -15.97 1.94 6.46
C SER A 13 -17.01 1.40 5.48
N ALA A 14 -18.27 1.74 5.70
CA ALA A 14 -19.36 1.37 4.77
C ALA A 14 -19.12 1.93 3.36
N THR A 15 -18.48 3.09 3.24
CA THR A 15 -18.09 3.68 1.95
C THR A 15 -17.08 2.82 1.22
N ALA A 16 -16.04 2.36 1.92
CA ALA A 16 -15.04 1.46 1.36
C ALA A 16 -15.65 0.10 0.96
N LEU A 17 -16.56 -0.45 1.78
CA LEU A 17 -17.26 -1.69 1.46
C LEU A 17 -18.12 -1.56 0.18
N ARG A 18 -18.82 -0.44 0.00
CA ARG A 18 -19.58 -0.18 -1.24
C ARG A 18 -18.66 -0.05 -2.45
N TYR A 19 -17.48 0.56 -2.27
CA TYR A 19 -16.49 0.63 -3.32
C TYR A 19 -15.96 -0.77 -3.67
N TYR A 20 -15.62 -1.60 -2.69
CA TYR A 20 -15.19 -2.98 -2.92
C TYR A 20 -16.27 -3.81 -3.63
N GLU A 21 -17.53 -3.60 -3.28
CA GLU A 21 -18.64 -4.21 -4.02
C GLU A 21 -18.68 -3.74 -5.48
N SER A 22 -18.51 -2.44 -5.71
CA SER A 22 -18.58 -1.85 -7.06
C SER A 22 -17.51 -2.37 -8.01
N ILE A 23 -16.35 -2.73 -7.49
CA ILE A 23 -15.22 -3.29 -8.27
C ILE A 23 -15.13 -4.82 -8.22
N GLY A 24 -16.12 -5.48 -7.60
CA GLY A 24 -16.22 -6.93 -7.57
C GLY A 24 -15.32 -7.64 -6.56
N LEU A 25 -14.68 -6.92 -5.63
CA LEU A 25 -13.88 -7.51 -4.57
C LEU A 25 -14.73 -8.24 -3.53
N VAL A 26 -15.93 -7.76 -3.30
CA VAL A 26 -16.91 -8.34 -2.36
C VAL A 26 -18.25 -8.44 -3.06
N THR A 27 -18.90 -9.58 -2.91
CA THR A 27 -20.21 -9.83 -3.51
C THR A 27 -21.22 -10.16 -2.41
N PRO A 28 -22.11 -9.23 -2.05
CA PRO A 28 -23.18 -9.52 -1.11
C PRO A 28 -24.27 -10.37 -1.76
N HIS A 29 -24.93 -11.19 -0.96
CA HIS A 29 -26.20 -11.79 -1.35
C HIS A 29 -27.31 -10.77 -1.16
N ARG A 30 -28.37 -10.88 -1.96
CA ARG A 30 -29.58 -10.10 -1.74
C ARG A 30 -30.60 -10.95 -0.99
N SER A 31 -31.05 -10.45 0.16
CA SER A 31 -32.13 -11.06 0.91
C SER A 31 -33.45 -10.91 0.15
N SER A 32 -34.49 -11.68 0.55
CA SER A 32 -35.80 -11.66 -0.06
C SER A 32 -36.45 -10.28 -0.14
N ASN A 33 -36.08 -9.36 0.75
CA ASN A 33 -36.55 -7.96 0.78
C ASN A 33 -35.64 -6.99 0.03
N GLY A 34 -34.68 -7.48 -0.78
CA GLY A 34 -33.82 -6.68 -1.63
C GLY A 34 -32.61 -6.03 -0.94
N TYR A 35 -32.45 -6.18 0.37
CA TYR A 35 -31.32 -5.63 1.10
C TYR A 35 -30.06 -6.49 0.89
N ARG A 36 -28.89 -5.82 0.96
CA ARG A 36 -27.59 -6.48 0.93
C ARG A 36 -27.40 -7.30 2.18
N ASP A 37 -27.04 -8.56 2.01
CA ASP A 37 -26.70 -9.48 3.09
C ASP A 37 -25.32 -10.09 2.85
N TYR A 38 -24.47 -10.05 3.86
CA TYR A 38 -23.10 -10.54 3.82
C TYR A 38 -22.95 -11.75 4.75
N ASP A 39 -22.27 -12.76 4.27
CA ASP A 39 -22.00 -13.98 5.05
C ASP A 39 -20.69 -13.85 5.87
N ALA A 40 -20.41 -14.87 6.69
CA ALA A 40 -19.19 -14.93 7.48
C ALA A 40 -17.93 -15.03 6.61
N ALA A 41 -18.02 -15.65 5.44
CA ALA A 41 -16.90 -15.75 4.50
C ALA A 41 -16.46 -14.38 3.99
N THR A 42 -17.39 -13.41 3.94
CA THR A 42 -17.06 -12.03 3.59
C THR A 42 -16.05 -11.42 4.54
N LEU A 43 -16.11 -11.70 5.84
CA LEU A 43 -15.14 -11.18 6.81
C LEU A 43 -13.73 -11.71 6.54
N HIS A 44 -13.58 -13.01 6.29
CA HIS A 44 -12.29 -13.60 5.93
C HIS A 44 -11.75 -13.02 4.63
N ARG A 45 -12.64 -12.77 3.65
CA ARG A 45 -12.26 -12.13 2.39
C ARG A 45 -11.77 -10.69 2.59
N LEU A 46 -12.42 -9.94 3.48
CA LEU A 46 -12.01 -8.59 3.84
C LEU A 46 -10.67 -8.57 4.56
N ASP A 47 -10.42 -9.53 5.47
CA ASP A 47 -9.13 -9.66 6.14
C ASP A 47 -8.00 -9.88 5.13
N LEU A 48 -8.22 -10.71 4.10
CA LEU A 48 -7.26 -10.93 3.02
C LEU A 48 -7.04 -9.67 2.18
N ILE A 49 -8.09 -8.91 1.88
CA ILE A 49 -7.99 -7.65 1.14
C ILE A 49 -7.11 -6.67 1.93
N GLU A 50 -7.40 -6.48 3.20
CA GLU A 50 -6.64 -5.54 4.04
C GLU A 50 -5.18 -5.99 4.22
N ALA A 51 -4.92 -7.27 4.45
CA ALA A 51 -3.56 -7.80 4.55
C ALA A 51 -2.73 -7.51 3.28
N ASN A 52 -3.31 -7.72 2.10
CA ASN A 52 -2.63 -7.42 0.84
C ASN A 52 -2.44 -5.92 0.60
N LYS A 53 -3.42 -5.09 1.02
CA LYS A 53 -3.29 -3.63 0.97
C LYS A 53 -2.15 -3.12 1.87
N GLU A 54 -2.00 -3.67 3.06
CA GLU A 54 -0.89 -3.34 3.97
C GLU A 54 0.47 -3.63 3.35
N LEU A 55 0.58 -4.66 2.55
CA LEU A 55 1.79 -4.96 1.77
C LEU A 55 1.99 -4.02 0.58
N GLY A 56 1.01 -3.19 0.27
CA GLY A 56 1.05 -2.24 -0.83
C GLY A 56 0.79 -2.86 -2.20
N LEU A 57 0.09 -3.99 -2.26
CA LEU A 57 -0.33 -4.58 -3.53
C LEU A 57 -1.49 -3.77 -4.14
N PRO A 58 -1.48 -3.54 -5.47
CA PRO A 58 -2.59 -2.86 -6.14
C PRO A 58 -3.90 -3.64 -6.01
N LEU A 59 -5.03 -2.94 -5.90
CA LEU A 59 -6.35 -3.58 -5.81
C LEU A 59 -6.66 -4.49 -7.01
N ALA A 60 -6.18 -4.15 -8.20
CA ALA A 60 -6.33 -5.01 -9.39
C ALA A 60 -5.66 -6.38 -9.22
N ASP A 61 -4.48 -6.42 -8.60
CA ASP A 61 -3.78 -7.66 -8.29
C ASP A 61 -4.50 -8.46 -7.20
N ILE A 62 -4.96 -7.78 -6.15
CA ILE A 62 -5.76 -8.38 -5.08
C ILE A 62 -7.03 -9.03 -5.66
N SER A 63 -7.73 -8.32 -6.55
CA SER A 63 -8.94 -8.84 -7.20
C SER A 63 -8.68 -10.13 -7.98
N ARG A 64 -7.59 -10.17 -8.75
CA ARG A 64 -7.20 -11.38 -9.50
C ARG A 64 -6.89 -12.56 -8.58
N HIS A 65 -6.23 -12.32 -7.44
CA HIS A 65 -5.95 -13.38 -6.48
C HIS A 65 -7.19 -13.93 -5.82
N LEU A 66 -8.10 -13.05 -5.41
CA LEU A 66 -9.35 -13.48 -4.79
C LEU A 66 -10.23 -14.28 -5.76
N ALA A 67 -10.15 -13.98 -7.06
CA ALA A 67 -10.86 -14.74 -8.07
C ALA A 67 -10.30 -16.18 -8.23
N SER A 68 -9.01 -16.39 -8.00
CA SER A 68 -8.36 -17.70 -8.12
C SER A 68 -8.54 -18.60 -6.90
N LEU A 69 -8.82 -18.04 -5.71
CA LEU A 69 -8.86 -18.78 -4.44
C LEU A 69 -9.88 -19.93 -4.39
N GLU A 70 -10.97 -19.84 -5.14
CA GLU A 70 -12.04 -20.85 -5.11
C GLU A 70 -11.96 -21.86 -6.27
N VAL A 71 -11.11 -21.58 -7.27
CA VAL A 71 -11.03 -22.38 -8.50
C VAL A 71 -9.66 -23.01 -8.72
N ASP A 72 -8.58 -22.43 -8.18
CA ASP A 72 -7.22 -22.90 -8.38
C ASP A 72 -6.73 -23.73 -7.18
N SER A 73 -5.77 -24.61 -7.44
CA SER A 73 -5.09 -25.36 -6.38
C SER A 73 -4.20 -24.45 -5.53
N CYS A 74 -3.84 -24.90 -4.31
CA CYS A 74 -2.86 -24.18 -3.49
C CYS A 74 -1.53 -23.97 -4.21
N THR A 75 -1.10 -24.93 -5.02
CA THR A 75 0.12 -24.83 -5.84
C THR A 75 -0.01 -23.68 -6.84
N ASP A 76 -1.13 -23.61 -7.58
CA ASP A 76 -1.36 -22.57 -8.57
C ASP A 76 -1.45 -21.19 -7.94
N VAL A 77 -2.15 -21.06 -6.81
CA VAL A 77 -2.23 -19.82 -6.04
C VAL A 77 -0.83 -19.36 -5.60
N ARG A 78 -0.03 -20.27 -5.06
CA ARG A 78 1.37 -20.00 -4.67
C ARG A 78 2.20 -19.49 -5.85
N GLU A 79 2.13 -20.18 -7.00
CA GLU A 79 2.87 -19.82 -8.21
C GLU A 79 2.46 -18.44 -8.78
N GLN A 80 1.21 -18.02 -8.55
CA GLN A 80 0.71 -16.71 -8.95
C GLN A 80 1.10 -15.61 -7.95
N LEU A 81 1.08 -15.89 -6.65
CA LEU A 81 1.32 -14.91 -5.59
C LEU A 81 2.79 -14.58 -5.38
N ARG A 82 3.66 -15.58 -5.36
CA ARG A 82 5.08 -15.38 -5.08
C ARG A 82 5.76 -14.37 -5.99
N PRO A 83 5.53 -14.34 -7.32
CA PRO A 83 6.11 -13.33 -8.20
C PRO A 83 5.68 -11.91 -7.85
N LEU A 84 4.44 -11.71 -7.41
CA LEU A 84 3.94 -10.38 -7.02
C LEU A 84 4.57 -9.89 -5.72
N LEU A 85 4.76 -10.79 -4.75
CA LEU A 85 5.46 -10.47 -3.52
C LEU A 85 6.93 -10.14 -3.78
N ALA A 86 7.59 -10.90 -4.67
CA ALA A 86 8.96 -10.63 -5.09
C ALA A 86 9.09 -9.27 -5.78
N GLU A 87 8.16 -8.93 -6.67
CA GLU A 87 8.10 -7.63 -7.33
C GLU A 87 7.91 -6.49 -6.32
N ARG A 88 7.08 -6.70 -5.30
CA ARG A 88 6.89 -5.71 -4.23
C ARG A 88 8.16 -5.48 -3.43
N VAL A 89 8.90 -6.52 -3.10
CA VAL A 89 10.23 -6.42 -2.46
C VAL A 89 11.18 -5.60 -3.33
N ARG A 90 11.24 -5.89 -4.63
CA ARG A 90 12.08 -5.15 -5.57
C ARG A 90 11.74 -3.65 -5.60
N GLN A 91 10.45 -3.30 -5.60
CA GLN A 91 10.00 -1.90 -5.54
C GLN A 91 10.42 -1.21 -4.24
N ILE A 92 10.36 -1.90 -3.13
CA ILE A 92 10.80 -1.39 -1.83
C ILE A 92 12.32 -1.16 -1.83
N ASP A 93 13.10 -2.10 -2.36
CA ASP A 93 14.55 -1.98 -2.46
C ASP A 93 14.97 -0.79 -3.33
N GLU A 94 14.27 -0.54 -4.44
CA GLU A 94 14.49 0.64 -5.28
C GLU A 94 14.19 1.94 -4.54
N LYS A 95 13.10 2.00 -3.77
CA LYS A 95 12.76 3.16 -2.94
C LYS A 95 13.79 3.41 -1.84
N ARG A 96 14.25 2.35 -1.19
CA ARG A 96 15.32 2.43 -0.18
C ARG A 96 16.59 2.99 -0.78
N ALA A 97 17.00 2.49 -1.94
CA ALA A 97 18.20 2.98 -2.63
C ALA A 97 18.09 4.48 -2.96
N ARG A 98 16.93 4.94 -3.45
CA ARG A 98 16.69 6.37 -3.70
C ARG A 98 16.72 7.21 -2.43
N LEU A 99 16.15 6.71 -1.33
CA LEU A 99 16.19 7.40 -0.04
C LEU A 99 17.61 7.45 0.52
N ASP A 100 18.39 6.39 0.40
CA ASP A 100 19.79 6.35 0.81
C ASP A 100 20.64 7.36 0.01
N GLU A 101 20.41 7.45 -1.30
CA GLU A 101 21.07 8.42 -2.16
C GLU A 101 20.72 9.86 -1.79
N LEU A 102 19.43 10.14 -1.54
CA LEU A 102 18.98 11.45 -1.08
C LEU A 102 19.59 11.79 0.29
N ARG A 103 19.60 10.84 1.22
CA ARG A 103 20.22 11.02 2.52
C ARG A 103 21.72 11.37 2.41
N ALA A 104 22.44 10.67 1.55
CA ALA A 104 23.86 10.94 1.31
C ALA A 104 24.10 12.36 0.80
N ARG A 105 23.21 12.86 -0.08
CA ARG A 105 23.28 14.23 -0.59
C ARG A 105 23.02 15.27 0.50
N ILE A 106 22.02 15.01 1.36
CA ILE A 106 21.70 15.89 2.50
C ILE A 106 22.89 15.91 3.48
N ASP A 107 23.43 14.75 3.82
CA ASP A 107 24.58 14.65 4.72
C ASP A 107 25.81 15.38 4.16
N ALA A 108 26.03 15.29 2.85
CA ALA A 108 27.12 16.02 2.18
C ALA A 108 26.93 17.55 2.27
N ALA A 109 25.70 18.03 2.04
CA ALA A 109 25.39 19.45 2.19
C ALA A 109 25.59 19.93 3.63
N ASP A 110 25.16 19.15 4.60
CA ASP A 110 25.34 19.45 6.02
C ASP A 110 26.82 19.53 6.41
N ARG A 111 27.65 18.57 5.99
CA ARG A 111 29.09 18.60 6.20
C ARG A 111 29.73 19.82 5.56
N ASN A 112 29.35 20.18 4.35
CA ASN A 112 29.89 21.35 3.67
C ASN A 112 29.52 22.63 4.41
N LEU A 113 28.29 22.74 4.91
CA LEU A 113 27.88 23.87 5.76
C LEU A 113 28.68 23.94 7.06
N GLY A 114 28.93 22.79 7.69
CA GLY A 114 29.72 22.72 8.92
C GLY A 114 31.19 23.17 8.75
N GLN A 115 31.70 23.18 7.51
CA GLN A 115 33.03 23.62 7.17
C GLN A 115 33.10 25.13 6.83
N CYS A 116 31.96 25.81 6.73
CA CYS A 116 31.94 27.25 6.54
C CYS A 116 32.56 27.95 7.74
N PRO A 117 33.46 28.92 7.52
CA PRO A 117 34.07 29.65 8.64
C PRO A 117 33.06 30.59 9.31
N ASP A 118 33.25 30.82 10.61
CA ASP A 118 32.48 31.84 11.34
C ASP A 118 32.75 33.22 10.77
N ARG A 119 31.73 33.88 10.26
CA ARG A 119 31.80 35.25 9.71
C ARG A 119 30.55 36.02 10.06
N ASP A 120 30.72 37.30 10.38
CA ASP A 120 29.57 38.22 10.55
C ASP A 120 29.07 38.80 9.23
N GLU A 121 29.69 38.46 8.13
CA GLU A 121 29.30 38.88 6.79
C GLU A 121 28.04 38.13 6.32
N ARG A 122 27.24 38.78 5.45
CA ARG A 122 26.08 38.11 4.84
C ARG A 122 26.55 37.01 3.90
N CYS A 123 25.89 35.86 4.00
CA CYS A 123 26.05 34.78 3.03
C CYS A 123 25.51 35.20 1.65
N SER A 124 26.22 34.82 0.59
CA SER A 124 25.77 35.04 -0.79
C SER A 124 25.12 33.76 -1.35
N THR A 125 24.26 33.96 -2.34
CA THR A 125 23.65 32.85 -3.09
C THR A 125 24.73 31.98 -3.75
N GLU A 126 25.78 32.58 -4.28
CA GLU A 126 26.87 31.89 -4.92
C GLU A 126 27.64 31.02 -3.91
N CYS A 127 27.91 31.53 -2.74
CA CYS A 127 28.59 30.79 -1.66
C CYS A 127 27.74 29.59 -1.22
N LEU A 128 26.45 29.82 -0.95
CA LEU A 128 25.54 28.77 -0.53
C LEU A 128 25.36 27.69 -1.60
N ARG A 129 25.34 28.07 -2.88
CA ARG A 129 25.21 27.11 -3.99
C ARG A 129 26.35 26.07 -4.00
N ARG A 130 27.55 26.44 -3.55
CA ARG A 130 28.70 25.52 -3.49
C ARG A 130 28.58 24.46 -2.40
N VAL A 131 27.71 24.65 -1.43
CA VAL A 131 27.44 23.69 -0.35
C VAL A 131 26.78 22.43 -0.86
N TYR A 132 25.89 22.57 -1.83
CA TYR A 132 25.12 21.45 -2.38
C TYR A 132 25.94 20.64 -3.39
N PRO A 133 25.92 19.29 -3.23
CA PRO A 133 26.57 18.41 -4.19
C PRO A 133 25.91 18.42 -5.58
#